data_b127ce4a547c45c99205180bbc035591
#
_entry.id   b127ce4a547c45c99205180bbc035591
#
_cell.length_a   1.000
_cell.length_b   1.000
_cell.length_c   1.000
_cell.angle_alpha   90.00
_cell.angle_beta   90.00
_cell.angle_gamma   90.00
#
_symmetry.space_group_name_H-M   'P 1'
#
loop_
_entity.id
_entity.type
_entity.pdbx_description
1 polymer ?
#
loop_
_entity_poly.entity_id
_entity_poly.type
_entity_poly.pdbx_seq_one_letter_code
_entity_poly.pdbx_strand_id
1 'polypeptide(L)'
;MGRVSDAKQRLMDSVIELIWTGSYGSTTIDQICEKAGVKKGSFYYFFDSKPQLAGEAFDDSWLARRIELDAIFSATVPPLERLKKYCQFAYDVQSEIKAKYGRVLGCPQFSLGCEVCTQENVLQQKVEKMLDYKRKYIESAIRDAHASGVVDAPDPGSKARMIMAYYEGLLSQARIQNDVEVLRDSFLGVYAILGVKEVKEAAAV
;
A
#
# COMPACT_ATOMS: atom_id res chain seq x y z
N MET A 1 17.25 23.61 15.44
CA MET A 1 16.20 23.18 14.50
C MET A 1 15.86 21.67 14.55
N GLY A 2 16.73 20.75 15.03
CA GLY A 2 16.49 19.30 15.02
C GLY A 2 15.32 18.78 15.88
N ARG A 3 15.06 19.32 17.06
CA ARG A 3 14.04 18.79 17.99
C ARG A 3 12.59 18.96 17.56
N VAL A 4 12.26 20.00 16.80
CA VAL A 4 10.88 20.29 16.37
C VAL A 4 10.49 19.39 15.21
N SER A 5 11.40 19.18 14.27
CA SER A 5 11.21 18.26 13.13
C SER A 5 11.03 16.80 13.59
N ASP A 6 11.77 16.38 14.63
CA ASP A 6 11.68 15.03 15.19
C ASP A 6 10.32 14.76 15.86
N ALA A 7 9.74 15.71 16.59
CA ALA A 7 8.44 15.53 17.23
C ALA A 7 7.28 15.42 16.21
N LYS A 8 7.32 16.20 15.13
CA LYS A 8 6.35 16.09 14.02
C LYS A 8 6.41 14.71 13.38
N GLN A 9 7.62 14.22 13.04
CA GLN A 9 7.80 12.91 12.42
C GLN A 9 7.32 11.79 13.34
N ARG A 10 7.67 11.81 14.62
CA ARG A 10 7.20 10.81 15.58
C ARG A 10 5.68 10.75 15.71
N LEU A 11 4.98 11.88 15.62
CA LEU A 11 3.51 11.92 15.58
C LEU A 11 2.97 11.26 14.31
N MET A 12 3.59 11.55 13.15
CA MET A 12 3.20 10.97 11.86
C MET A 12 3.44 9.45 11.84
N ASP A 13 4.60 8.99 12.30
CA ASP A 13 4.92 7.56 12.37
C ASP A 13 3.97 6.83 13.34
N SER A 14 3.68 7.45 14.49
CA SER A 14 2.80 6.88 15.52
C SER A 14 1.36 6.73 15.04
N VAL A 15 0.81 7.71 14.31
CA VAL A 15 -0.56 7.63 13.80
C VAL A 15 -0.70 6.55 12.73
N ILE A 16 0.28 6.42 11.82
CA ILE A 16 0.29 5.35 10.81
C ILE A 16 0.29 3.98 11.49
N GLU A 17 1.21 3.78 12.45
CA GLU A 17 1.32 2.49 13.15
C GLU A 17 0.05 2.14 13.92
N LEU A 18 -0.55 3.11 14.65
CA LEU A 18 -1.78 2.88 15.40
C LEU A 18 -2.98 2.57 14.49
N ILE A 19 -3.12 3.28 13.38
CA ILE A 19 -4.17 3.01 12.39
C ILE A 19 -3.97 1.63 11.77
N TRP A 20 -2.75 1.28 11.43
CA TRP A 20 -2.45 0.03 10.73
C TRP A 20 -2.60 -1.20 11.65
N THR A 21 -2.11 -1.11 12.89
CA THR A 21 -2.23 -2.20 13.88
C THR A 21 -3.60 -2.30 14.54
N GLY A 22 -4.38 -1.22 14.52
CA GLY A 22 -5.73 -1.12 15.06
C GLY A 22 -6.74 -0.63 14.01
N SER A 23 -7.29 0.56 14.24
CA SER A 23 -8.17 1.26 13.29
C SER A 23 -8.09 2.77 13.47
N TYR A 24 -8.51 3.53 12.45
CA TYR A 24 -8.58 4.99 12.54
C TYR A 24 -9.59 5.45 13.62
N GLY A 25 -10.77 4.84 13.65
CA GLY A 25 -11.83 5.22 14.61
C GLY A 25 -11.43 5.00 16.07
N SER A 26 -10.72 3.90 16.35
CA SER A 26 -10.26 3.59 17.70
C SER A 26 -9.02 4.39 18.15
N THR A 27 -8.30 5.02 17.21
CA THR A 27 -7.09 5.78 17.51
C THR A 27 -7.42 7.18 18.00
N THR A 28 -6.99 7.52 19.21
CA THR A 28 -7.19 8.84 19.83
C THR A 28 -5.92 9.70 19.77
N ILE A 29 -6.09 11.04 19.86
CA ILE A 29 -4.95 11.98 19.94
C ILE A 29 -4.06 11.68 21.16
N ASP A 30 -4.65 11.26 22.27
CA ASP A 30 -3.90 10.95 23.49
C ASP A 30 -3.01 9.70 23.28
N GLN A 31 -3.52 8.64 22.66
CA GLN A 31 -2.73 7.46 22.29
C GLN A 31 -1.60 7.78 21.29
N ILE A 32 -1.87 8.68 20.33
CA ILE A 32 -0.85 9.13 19.37
C ILE A 32 0.27 9.88 20.10
N CYS A 33 -0.08 10.82 21.00
CA CYS A 33 0.88 11.59 21.78
C CYS A 33 1.70 10.70 22.72
N GLU A 34 1.05 9.75 23.41
CA GLU A 34 1.70 8.77 24.27
C GLU A 34 2.72 7.93 23.49
N LYS A 35 2.30 7.33 22.36
CA LYS A 35 3.18 6.53 21.52
C LYS A 35 4.34 7.33 20.93
N ALA A 36 4.09 8.57 20.55
CA ALA A 36 5.11 9.49 20.01
C ALA A 36 6.06 10.02 21.10
N GLY A 37 5.74 9.83 22.37
CA GLY A 37 6.50 10.41 23.48
C GLY A 37 6.48 11.93 23.48
N VAL A 38 5.35 12.56 23.15
CA VAL A 38 5.16 14.02 23.11
C VAL A 38 3.96 14.45 23.95
N LYS A 39 3.97 15.71 24.40
CA LYS A 39 2.81 16.29 25.11
C LYS A 39 1.70 16.68 24.10
N LYS A 40 0.46 16.65 24.54
CA LYS A 40 -0.71 17.05 23.72
C LYS A 40 -0.58 18.47 23.14
N GLY A 41 0.07 19.41 23.85
CA GLY A 41 0.38 20.73 23.32
C GLY A 41 1.30 20.72 22.09
N SER A 42 2.21 19.73 21.98
CA SER A 42 3.04 19.55 20.79
C SER A 42 2.24 19.06 19.60
N PHE A 43 1.20 18.24 19.82
CA PHE A 43 0.27 17.84 18.75
C PHE A 43 -0.38 19.08 18.14
N TYR A 44 -1.04 19.90 18.96
CA TYR A 44 -1.75 21.10 18.49
C TYR A 44 -0.85 22.21 17.95
N TYR A 45 0.45 22.15 18.22
CA TYR A 45 1.44 23.02 17.56
C TYR A 45 1.64 22.65 16.08
N PHE A 46 1.53 21.37 15.71
CA PHE A 46 1.79 20.88 14.35
C PHE A 46 0.54 20.61 13.56
N PHE A 47 -0.55 20.18 14.23
CA PHE A 47 -1.75 19.68 13.56
C PHE A 47 -3.01 20.17 14.27
N ASP A 48 -3.98 20.65 13.49
CA ASP A 48 -5.26 21.14 14.03
C ASP A 48 -6.18 19.97 14.41
N SER A 49 -6.00 18.79 13.80
CA SER A 49 -6.89 17.66 13.98
C SER A 49 -6.22 16.31 13.66
N LYS A 50 -6.84 15.21 14.15
CA LYS A 50 -6.43 13.84 13.78
C LYS A 50 -6.54 13.57 12.28
N PRO A 51 -7.61 13.98 11.55
CA PRO A 51 -7.65 13.84 10.09
C PRO A 51 -6.49 14.53 9.38
N GLN A 52 -6.11 15.74 9.79
CA GLN A 52 -4.97 16.45 9.21
C GLN A 52 -3.67 15.68 9.43
N LEU A 53 -3.38 15.30 10.69
CA LEU A 53 -2.20 14.49 10.99
C LEU A 53 -2.17 13.20 10.17
N ALA A 54 -3.26 12.44 10.15
CA ALA A 54 -3.34 11.20 9.38
C ALA A 54 -3.09 11.46 7.89
N GLY A 55 -3.73 12.48 7.33
CA GLY A 55 -3.55 12.85 5.93
C GLY A 55 -2.11 13.20 5.56
N GLU A 56 -1.41 14.01 6.38
CA GLU A 56 0.00 14.35 6.16
C GLU A 56 0.91 13.12 6.33
N ALA A 57 0.64 12.30 7.35
CA ALA A 57 1.40 11.09 7.61
C ALA A 57 1.29 10.07 6.46
N PHE A 58 0.10 9.90 5.88
CA PHE A 58 -0.09 9.03 4.71
C PHE A 58 0.58 9.60 3.46
N ASP A 59 0.56 10.93 3.24
CA ASP A 59 1.29 11.57 2.15
C ASP A 59 2.81 11.31 2.27
N ASP A 60 3.38 11.47 3.47
CA ASP A 60 4.79 11.23 3.75
C ASP A 60 5.19 9.75 3.53
N SER A 61 4.39 8.82 4.07
CA SER A 61 4.60 7.39 3.89
C SER A 61 4.50 6.97 2.41
N TRP A 62 3.66 7.66 1.63
CA TRP A 62 3.56 7.45 0.19
C TRP A 62 4.84 7.87 -0.53
N LEU A 63 5.43 9.02 -0.16
CA LEU A 63 6.68 9.48 -0.78
C LEU A 63 7.82 8.47 -0.59
N ALA A 64 7.94 7.90 0.61
CA ALA A 64 8.90 6.82 0.88
C ALA A 64 8.63 5.58 0.02
N ARG A 65 7.38 5.14 -0.02
CA ARG A 65 6.95 3.95 -0.80
C ARG A 65 7.15 4.13 -2.30
N ARG A 66 6.98 5.34 -2.80
CA ARG A 66 7.13 5.66 -4.21
C ARG A 66 8.52 5.33 -4.74
N ILE A 67 9.57 5.53 -3.96
CA ILE A 67 10.95 5.21 -4.37
C ILE A 67 11.08 3.73 -4.73
N GLU A 68 10.49 2.84 -3.92
CA GLU A 68 10.51 1.39 -4.16
C GLU A 68 9.67 1.02 -5.40
N LEU A 69 8.50 1.65 -5.55
CA LEU A 69 7.64 1.42 -6.72
C LEU A 69 8.28 1.93 -8.01
N ASP A 70 8.94 3.09 -7.99
CA ASP A 70 9.67 3.62 -9.15
C ASP A 70 10.78 2.64 -9.60
N ALA A 71 11.46 1.96 -8.67
CA ALA A 71 12.46 0.94 -8.98
C ALA A 71 11.82 -0.35 -9.54
N ILE A 72 10.74 -0.84 -8.93
CA ILE A 72 10.01 -2.04 -9.38
C ILE A 72 9.44 -1.84 -10.79
N PHE A 73 8.82 -0.68 -11.03
CA PHE A 73 8.14 -0.35 -12.29
C PHE A 73 9.02 0.39 -13.30
N SER A 74 10.36 0.40 -13.10
CA SER A 74 11.29 1.00 -14.06
C SER A 74 11.09 0.45 -15.47
N ALA A 75 11.13 1.33 -16.47
CA ALA A 75 11.03 0.95 -17.89
C ALA A 75 12.18 0.02 -18.35
N THR A 76 13.26 -0.07 -17.59
CA THR A 76 14.37 -1.01 -17.84
C THR A 76 14.07 -2.45 -17.45
N VAL A 77 13.01 -2.67 -16.67
CA VAL A 77 12.54 -4.01 -16.26
C VAL A 77 11.46 -4.49 -17.23
N PRO A 78 11.49 -5.75 -17.70
CA PRO A 78 10.43 -6.30 -18.57
C PRO A 78 9.04 -6.16 -17.93
N PRO A 79 7.98 -5.88 -18.69
CA PRO A 79 6.68 -5.49 -18.14
C PRO A 79 6.05 -6.54 -17.21
N LEU A 80 6.06 -7.82 -17.56
CA LEU A 80 5.51 -8.88 -16.70
C LEU A 80 6.35 -9.08 -15.44
N GLU A 81 7.66 -8.88 -15.54
CA GLU A 81 8.57 -8.96 -14.39
C GLU A 81 8.31 -7.83 -13.38
N ARG A 82 7.93 -6.62 -13.83
CA ARG A 82 7.49 -5.53 -12.94
C ARG A 82 6.29 -5.98 -12.09
N LEU A 83 5.30 -6.60 -12.71
CA LEU A 83 4.10 -7.09 -12.02
C LEU A 83 4.43 -8.23 -11.04
N LYS A 84 5.31 -9.16 -11.45
CA LYS A 84 5.79 -10.23 -10.57
C LYS A 84 6.55 -9.67 -9.36
N LYS A 85 7.48 -8.74 -9.58
CA LYS A 85 8.22 -8.06 -8.50
C LYS A 85 7.29 -7.29 -7.56
N TYR A 86 6.24 -6.68 -8.07
CA TYR A 86 5.26 -6.00 -7.23
C TYR A 86 4.50 -6.96 -6.31
N CYS A 87 4.13 -8.14 -6.82
CA CYS A 87 3.52 -9.19 -6.00
C CYS A 87 4.51 -9.73 -4.95
N GLN A 88 5.77 -9.99 -5.34
CA GLN A 88 6.81 -10.43 -4.42
C GLN A 88 7.07 -9.39 -3.33
N PHE A 89 7.15 -8.13 -3.70
CA PHE A 89 7.32 -7.02 -2.75
C PHE A 89 6.21 -6.98 -1.69
N ALA A 90 4.96 -7.27 -2.06
CA ALA A 90 3.87 -7.37 -1.09
C ALA A 90 4.06 -8.52 -0.10
N TYR A 91 4.47 -9.69 -0.61
CA TYR A 91 4.78 -10.85 0.23
C TYR A 91 5.92 -10.54 1.23
N ASP A 92 7.01 -9.95 0.74
CA ASP A 92 8.19 -9.63 1.54
C ASP A 92 7.84 -8.61 2.65
N VAL A 93 7.17 -7.52 2.29
CA VAL A 93 6.72 -6.50 3.25
C VAL A 93 5.78 -7.07 4.31
N GLN A 94 4.81 -7.91 3.91
CA GLN A 94 3.89 -8.50 4.88
C GLN A 94 4.56 -9.58 5.75
N SER A 95 5.60 -10.25 5.24
CA SER A 95 6.43 -11.18 6.02
C SER A 95 7.23 -10.46 7.11
N GLU A 96 7.87 -9.33 6.76
CA GLU A 96 8.57 -8.48 7.72
C GLU A 96 7.62 -7.92 8.79
N ILE A 97 6.44 -7.47 8.37
CA ILE A 97 5.40 -6.96 9.27
C ILE A 97 4.92 -8.06 10.22
N LYS A 98 4.67 -9.26 9.70
CA LYS A 98 4.28 -10.41 10.53
C LYS A 98 5.37 -10.78 11.54
N ALA A 99 6.64 -10.74 11.14
CA ALA A 99 7.76 -10.96 12.05
C ALA A 99 7.83 -9.89 13.16
N LYS A 100 7.58 -8.62 12.82
CA LYS A 100 7.64 -7.50 13.76
C LYS A 100 6.43 -7.43 14.72
N TYR A 101 5.23 -7.63 14.21
CA TYR A 101 3.97 -7.40 14.95
C TYR A 101 3.20 -8.68 15.30
N GLY A 102 3.68 -9.86 14.88
CA GLY A 102 2.97 -11.13 15.05
C GLY A 102 1.74 -11.28 14.15
N ARG A 103 1.49 -10.29 13.27
CA ARG A 103 0.30 -10.23 12.42
C ARG A 103 0.60 -9.69 11.03
N VAL A 104 -0.11 -10.22 10.03
CA VAL A 104 -0.24 -9.63 8.70
C VAL A 104 -1.19 -8.43 8.81
N LEU A 105 -0.77 -7.25 8.36
CA LEU A 105 -1.55 -6.01 8.51
C LEU A 105 -2.20 -5.53 7.21
N GLY A 106 -1.86 -6.13 6.06
CA GLY A 106 -2.44 -5.77 4.76
C GLY A 106 -2.07 -4.36 4.29
N CYS A 107 -2.89 -3.78 3.43
CA CYS A 107 -2.67 -2.44 2.88
C CYS A 107 -3.24 -1.36 3.82
N PRO A 108 -2.41 -0.48 4.40
CA PRO A 108 -2.90 0.55 5.32
C PRO A 108 -3.82 1.56 4.65
N GLN A 109 -3.55 1.94 3.40
CA GLN A 109 -4.39 2.89 2.65
C GLN A 109 -5.77 2.30 2.34
N PHE A 110 -5.80 1.03 1.90
CA PHE A 110 -7.07 0.36 1.60
C PHE A 110 -7.92 0.18 2.87
N SER A 111 -7.30 -0.26 3.97
CA SER A 111 -7.99 -0.41 5.26
C SER A 111 -8.55 0.91 5.77
N LEU A 112 -7.74 1.99 5.74
CA LEU A 112 -8.21 3.32 6.09
C LEU A 112 -9.35 3.78 5.19
N GLY A 113 -9.22 3.61 3.86
CA GLY A 113 -10.25 4.00 2.91
C GLY A 113 -11.59 3.33 3.17
N CYS A 114 -11.61 2.02 3.44
CA CYS A 114 -12.82 1.30 3.79
C CYS A 114 -13.48 1.81 5.09
N GLU A 115 -12.68 2.30 6.04
CA GLU A 115 -13.19 2.81 7.31
C GLU A 115 -13.75 4.24 7.20
N VAL A 116 -13.05 5.13 6.47
CA VAL A 116 -13.36 6.57 6.48
C VAL A 116 -14.22 7.05 5.32
N CYS A 117 -14.47 6.24 4.29
CA CYS A 117 -15.10 6.66 3.04
C CYS A 117 -16.49 7.30 3.19
N THR A 118 -17.18 7.07 4.30
CA THR A 118 -18.50 7.66 4.59
C THR A 118 -18.47 8.74 5.67
N GLN A 119 -17.31 9.05 6.24
CA GLN A 119 -17.21 9.90 7.44
C GLN A 119 -16.25 11.08 7.28
N GLU A 120 -15.15 10.90 6.52
CA GLU A 120 -14.04 11.85 6.44
C GLU A 120 -13.63 12.12 4.99
N ASN A 121 -14.33 13.04 4.32
CA ASN A 121 -14.13 13.34 2.91
C ASN A 121 -12.67 13.68 2.54
N VAL A 122 -11.94 14.38 3.41
CA VAL A 122 -10.54 14.78 3.14
C VAL A 122 -9.62 13.55 3.10
N LEU A 123 -9.78 12.63 4.05
CA LEU A 123 -9.01 11.38 4.06
C LEU A 123 -9.41 10.45 2.93
N GLN A 124 -10.71 10.36 2.61
CA GLN A 124 -11.18 9.60 1.46
C GLN A 124 -10.49 10.02 0.17
N GLN A 125 -10.49 11.33 -0.14
CA GLN A 125 -9.85 11.85 -1.36
C GLN A 125 -8.35 11.56 -1.41
N LYS A 126 -7.66 11.64 -0.27
CA LYS A 126 -6.23 11.30 -0.19
C LYS A 126 -5.98 9.82 -0.46
N VAL A 127 -6.76 8.93 0.16
CA VAL A 127 -6.65 7.48 -0.05
C VAL A 127 -6.97 7.12 -1.51
N GLU A 128 -8.04 7.68 -2.08
CA GLU A 128 -8.41 7.48 -3.48
C GLU A 128 -7.26 7.86 -4.42
N LYS A 129 -6.63 9.01 -4.19
CA LYS A 129 -5.48 9.48 -4.97
C LYS A 129 -4.28 8.52 -4.86
N MET A 130 -4.00 7.98 -3.67
CA MET A 130 -2.90 7.02 -3.47
C MET A 130 -3.17 5.69 -4.17
N LEU A 131 -4.41 5.18 -4.10
CA LEU A 131 -4.80 3.97 -4.82
C LEU A 131 -4.74 4.18 -6.34
N ASP A 132 -5.12 5.37 -6.84
CA ASP A 132 -4.99 5.72 -8.25
C ASP A 132 -3.52 5.78 -8.70
N TYR A 133 -2.61 6.29 -7.87
CA TYR A 133 -1.18 6.25 -8.18
C TYR A 133 -0.66 4.81 -8.30
N LYS A 134 -1.01 3.92 -7.38
CA LYS A 134 -0.63 2.50 -7.48
C LYS A 134 -1.19 1.87 -8.75
N ARG A 135 -2.45 2.13 -9.06
CA ARG A 135 -3.10 1.66 -10.29
C ARG A 135 -2.35 2.09 -11.55
N LYS A 136 -1.87 3.34 -11.60
CA LYS A 136 -1.11 3.87 -12.75
C LYS A 136 0.21 3.15 -12.99
N TYR A 137 0.91 2.70 -11.94
CA TYR A 137 2.09 1.85 -12.09
C TYR A 137 1.74 0.53 -12.78
N ILE A 138 0.70 -0.15 -12.29
CA ILE A 138 0.22 -1.42 -12.88
C ILE A 138 -0.22 -1.18 -14.32
N GLU A 139 -1.02 -0.14 -14.58
CA GLU A 139 -1.49 0.22 -15.92
C GLU A 139 -0.34 0.48 -16.89
N SER A 140 0.72 1.17 -16.45
CA SER A 140 1.91 1.41 -17.27
C SER A 140 2.58 0.09 -17.69
N ALA A 141 2.77 -0.85 -16.75
CA ALA A 141 3.34 -2.15 -17.05
C ALA A 141 2.48 -2.95 -18.03
N ILE A 142 1.16 -2.91 -17.88
CA ILE A 142 0.22 -3.61 -18.79
C ILE A 142 0.26 -2.98 -20.19
N ARG A 143 0.31 -1.65 -20.28
CA ARG A 143 0.42 -0.91 -21.56
C ARG A 143 1.69 -1.33 -22.31
N ASP A 144 2.81 -1.38 -21.61
CA ASP A 144 4.09 -1.79 -22.17
C ASP A 144 4.06 -3.27 -22.63
N ALA A 145 3.43 -4.14 -21.83
CA ALA A 145 3.27 -5.57 -22.18
C ALA A 145 2.38 -5.75 -23.42
N HIS A 146 1.31 -4.96 -23.54
CA HIS A 146 0.44 -4.97 -24.74
C HIS A 146 1.18 -4.44 -25.97
N ALA A 147 1.87 -3.30 -25.83
CA ALA A 147 2.64 -2.71 -26.92
C ALA A 147 3.75 -3.62 -27.45
N SER A 148 4.34 -4.46 -26.59
CA SER A 148 5.33 -5.47 -26.99
C SER A 148 4.73 -6.80 -27.47
N GLY A 149 3.41 -6.94 -27.52
CA GLY A 149 2.73 -8.14 -27.96
C GLY A 149 2.76 -9.31 -26.95
N VAL A 150 3.23 -9.08 -25.73
CA VAL A 150 3.33 -10.11 -24.69
C VAL A 150 1.96 -10.50 -24.12
N VAL A 151 1.03 -9.53 -24.07
CA VAL A 151 -0.36 -9.74 -23.64
C VAL A 151 -1.34 -9.05 -24.59
N ASP A 152 -2.55 -9.59 -24.68
CA ASP A 152 -3.66 -8.89 -25.34
C ASP A 152 -4.49 -8.12 -24.31
N ALA A 153 -4.21 -6.83 -24.14
CA ALA A 153 -4.86 -5.95 -23.17
C ALA A 153 -5.15 -4.58 -23.80
N PRO A 154 -6.12 -4.49 -24.75
CA PRO A 154 -6.44 -3.24 -25.45
C PRO A 154 -6.97 -2.16 -24.53
N ASP A 155 -7.52 -2.51 -23.36
CA ASP A 155 -7.85 -1.59 -22.26
C ASP A 155 -6.98 -1.88 -21.02
N PRO A 156 -5.75 -1.33 -20.96
CA PRO A 156 -4.85 -1.50 -19.82
C PRO A 156 -5.45 -0.98 -18.51
N GLY A 157 -6.25 0.08 -18.56
CA GLY A 157 -6.89 0.67 -17.38
C GLY A 157 -7.92 -0.26 -16.73
N SER A 158 -8.73 -0.96 -17.54
CA SER A 158 -9.66 -1.98 -17.04
C SER A 158 -8.91 -3.15 -16.41
N LYS A 159 -7.88 -3.66 -17.06
CA LYS A 159 -7.04 -4.74 -16.51
C LYS A 159 -6.33 -4.32 -15.22
N ALA A 160 -5.84 -3.08 -15.15
CA ALA A 160 -5.22 -2.55 -13.93
C ALA A 160 -6.22 -2.49 -12.76
N ARG A 161 -7.47 -2.10 -12.98
CA ARG A 161 -8.53 -2.15 -11.96
C ARG A 161 -8.79 -3.57 -11.47
N MET A 162 -8.87 -4.56 -12.38
CA MET A 162 -9.06 -5.96 -12.01
C MET A 162 -7.90 -6.49 -11.17
N ILE A 163 -6.65 -6.17 -11.55
CA ILE A 163 -5.45 -6.56 -10.81
C ILE A 163 -5.41 -5.90 -9.43
N MET A 164 -5.75 -4.60 -9.33
CA MET A 164 -5.84 -3.93 -8.04
C MET A 164 -6.88 -4.56 -7.12
N ALA A 165 -8.07 -4.89 -7.62
CA ALA A 165 -9.12 -5.54 -6.85
C ALA A 165 -8.67 -6.94 -6.36
N TYR A 166 -8.02 -7.71 -7.22
CA TYR A 166 -7.43 -9.00 -6.88
C TYR A 166 -6.36 -8.86 -5.79
N TYR A 167 -5.41 -7.95 -5.98
CA TYR A 167 -4.29 -7.70 -5.07
C TYR A 167 -4.76 -7.23 -3.68
N GLU A 168 -5.65 -6.23 -3.61
CA GLU A 168 -6.17 -5.74 -2.33
C GLU A 168 -7.08 -6.79 -1.65
N GLY A 169 -7.77 -7.62 -2.44
CA GLY A 169 -8.51 -8.78 -1.94
C GLY A 169 -7.60 -9.80 -1.26
N LEU A 170 -6.48 -10.16 -1.88
CA LEU A 170 -5.51 -11.08 -1.29
C LEU A 170 -4.88 -10.51 -0.02
N LEU A 171 -4.47 -9.24 -0.02
CA LEU A 171 -3.94 -8.57 1.16
C LEU A 171 -4.94 -8.56 2.32
N SER A 172 -6.23 -8.35 2.02
CA SER A 172 -7.30 -8.40 3.01
C SER A 172 -7.50 -9.82 3.56
N GLN A 173 -7.50 -10.84 2.70
CA GLN A 173 -7.59 -12.24 3.13
C GLN A 173 -6.39 -12.65 3.98
N ALA A 174 -5.17 -12.29 3.57
CA ALA A 174 -3.95 -12.56 4.33
C ALA A 174 -4.03 -11.93 5.75
N ARG A 175 -4.56 -10.70 5.85
CA ARG A 175 -4.80 -10.03 7.14
C ARG A 175 -5.84 -10.77 7.99
N ILE A 176 -6.98 -11.14 7.42
CA ILE A 176 -8.09 -11.83 8.12
C ILE A 176 -7.61 -13.19 8.65
N GLN A 177 -6.90 -13.95 7.82
CA GLN A 177 -6.42 -15.29 8.16
C GLN A 177 -5.13 -15.25 9.02
N ASN A 178 -4.49 -14.09 9.14
CA ASN A 178 -3.15 -13.91 9.69
C ASN A 178 -2.12 -14.84 9.01
N ASP A 179 -2.27 -15.04 7.71
CA ASP A 179 -1.44 -15.93 6.93
C ASP A 179 -0.83 -15.19 5.72
N VAL A 180 0.49 -15.04 5.72
CA VAL A 180 1.23 -14.40 4.62
C VAL A 180 1.29 -15.29 3.37
N GLU A 181 1.15 -16.62 3.53
CA GLU A 181 1.21 -17.56 2.41
C GLU A 181 0.09 -17.35 1.39
N VAL A 182 -1.01 -16.71 1.79
CA VAL A 182 -2.07 -16.25 0.86
C VAL A 182 -1.51 -15.35 -0.26
N LEU A 183 -0.40 -14.65 -0.01
CA LEU A 183 0.25 -13.76 -0.98
C LEU A 183 1.30 -14.47 -1.84
N ARG A 184 1.71 -15.71 -1.44
CA ARG A 184 2.69 -16.48 -2.21
C ARG A 184 2.15 -16.74 -3.62
N ASP A 185 3.02 -16.59 -4.59
CA ASP A 185 2.68 -16.82 -6.01
C ASP A 185 1.46 -16.02 -6.54
N SER A 186 1.09 -14.92 -5.85
CA SER A 186 -0.04 -14.06 -6.26
C SER A 186 0.12 -13.49 -7.69
N PHE A 187 1.35 -13.43 -8.23
CA PHE A 187 1.60 -13.08 -9.62
C PHE A 187 0.93 -14.05 -10.62
N LEU A 188 0.68 -15.33 -10.26
CA LEU A 188 -0.01 -16.28 -11.11
C LEU A 188 -1.44 -15.83 -11.42
N GLY A 189 -2.16 -15.29 -10.43
CA GLY A 189 -3.48 -14.70 -10.63
C GLY A 189 -3.44 -13.44 -11.51
N VAL A 190 -2.41 -12.61 -11.35
CA VAL A 190 -2.17 -11.44 -12.22
C VAL A 190 -1.96 -11.90 -13.68
N TYR A 191 -1.16 -12.93 -13.90
CA TYR A 191 -0.92 -13.49 -15.23
C TYR A 191 -2.18 -14.10 -15.83
N ALA A 192 -3.00 -14.79 -15.01
CA ALA A 192 -4.29 -15.32 -15.44
C ALA A 192 -5.25 -14.19 -15.87
N ILE A 193 -5.33 -13.08 -15.12
CA ILE A 193 -6.13 -11.89 -15.48
C ILE A 193 -5.67 -11.29 -16.83
N LEU A 194 -4.37 -11.34 -17.11
CA LEU A 194 -3.78 -10.84 -18.36
C LEU A 194 -3.84 -11.83 -19.51
N GLY A 195 -4.23 -13.09 -19.26
CA GLY A 195 -4.28 -14.14 -20.28
C GLY A 195 -2.90 -14.62 -20.73
N VAL A 196 -1.88 -14.55 -19.85
CA VAL A 196 -0.53 -15.06 -20.14
C VAL A 196 -0.57 -16.58 -20.28
N LYS A 197 -0.22 -17.12 -21.44
CA LYS A 197 -0.39 -18.54 -21.79
C LYS A 197 0.70 -19.48 -21.28
N GLU A 198 1.88 -18.96 -20.91
CA GLU A 198 3.02 -19.77 -20.46
C GLU A 198 3.45 -19.40 -19.03
N VAL A 199 3.04 -20.21 -18.07
CA VAL A 199 3.52 -20.16 -16.68
C VAL A 199 4.37 -21.40 -16.34
N LYS A 200 4.74 -22.22 -17.36
CA LYS A 200 5.30 -23.56 -17.12
C LYS A 200 6.77 -23.60 -16.68
N GLU A 201 7.55 -22.53 -16.70
CA GLU A 201 9.00 -22.60 -16.42
C GLU A 201 9.55 -21.76 -15.26
N ALA A 202 8.73 -21.05 -14.50
CA ALA A 202 9.23 -20.22 -13.40
C ALA A 202 9.13 -20.87 -11.99
N ALA A 203 8.72 -22.13 -11.92
CA ALA A 203 8.55 -22.86 -10.65
C ALA A 203 9.66 -23.88 -10.37
N ALA A 204 10.73 -23.89 -11.16
CA ALA A 204 11.83 -24.85 -11.01
C ALA A 204 13.19 -24.14 -11.14
N VAL A 205 13.60 -23.36 -10.13
CA VAL A 205 14.99 -23.14 -9.74
C VAL A 205 15.00 -22.72 -8.24
#